data_94024d9e5effb5a5e3a6a94617fa7cda
#
_entry.id   94024d9e5effb5a5e3a6a94617fa7cda
#
_cell.length_a   1.000
_cell.length_b   1.000
_cell.length_c   1.000
_cell.angle_alpha   90.00
_cell.angle_beta   90.00
_cell.angle_gamma   90.00
#
_symmetry.space_group_name_H-M   'P 1'
#
loop_
_entity.id
_entity.type
_entity.pdbx_description
1 polymer ?
#
loop_
_entity_poly.entity_id
_entity_poly.type
_entity_poly.pdbx_seq_one_letter_code
_entity_poly.pdbx_strand_id
1 'polypeptide(L)'
;DYYKKELARIDGVSKISVFGGTKREIHVNIDKNKIRKHDMTLTSVAGKIALNSTNIPIGHFSKGASDISFRTIGEFRSIKQISDVVVNFVGNDIPVTVKDIGKVEDATEETYTIGRINVREDGKIKSENILILAVYKQSKSNDVKISDSLTAKINELNKKSDSIKGNPKLKVVKDAAWPVRANIEDVTATIFE
;
A
#
# COMPACT_ATOMS: atom_id res chain seq x y z
N ASP A 1 -2.94 2.12 4.87
CA ASP A 1 -1.78 1.40 5.46
C ASP A 1 -1.85 1.23 6.97
N TYR A 2 -2.29 2.23 7.76
CA TYR A 2 -2.35 2.13 9.22
C TYR A 2 -3.19 0.94 9.70
N TYR A 3 -4.45 0.85 9.30
CA TYR A 3 -5.35 -0.25 9.69
C TYR A 3 -4.84 -1.62 9.25
N LYS A 4 -4.28 -1.72 8.04
CA LYS A 4 -3.67 -2.97 7.55
C LYS A 4 -2.56 -3.44 8.47
N LYS A 5 -1.66 -2.52 8.91
CA LYS A 5 -0.55 -2.84 9.82
C LYS A 5 -1.04 -3.26 11.20
N GLU A 6 -2.04 -2.57 11.75
CA GLU A 6 -2.58 -2.89 13.08
C GLU A 6 -3.30 -4.25 13.11
N LEU A 7 -4.09 -4.55 12.08
CA LEU A 7 -4.78 -5.84 11.97
C LEU A 7 -3.82 -7.00 11.66
N ALA A 8 -2.72 -6.75 10.92
CA ALA A 8 -1.72 -7.77 10.61
C ALA A 8 -0.89 -8.24 11.83
N ARG A 9 -0.92 -7.46 12.92
CA ARG A 9 -0.22 -7.83 14.19
C ARG A 9 -1.01 -8.84 15.03
N ILE A 10 -2.23 -9.14 14.65
CA ILE A 10 -3.07 -10.10 15.38
C ILE A 10 -2.52 -11.51 15.15
N ASP A 11 -2.31 -12.24 16.24
CA ASP A 11 -1.84 -13.61 16.18
C ASP A 11 -2.81 -14.50 15.38
N GLY A 12 -2.27 -15.32 14.50
CA GLY A 12 -3.04 -16.17 13.60
C GLY A 12 -3.45 -15.51 12.27
N VAL A 13 -3.21 -14.21 12.06
CA VAL A 13 -3.38 -13.54 10.77
C VAL A 13 -2.16 -13.82 9.88
N SER A 14 -2.39 -14.30 8.67
CA SER A 14 -1.34 -14.60 7.68
C SER A 14 -1.11 -13.44 6.73
N LYS A 15 -2.19 -12.89 6.18
CA LYS A 15 -2.16 -11.87 5.13
C LYS A 15 -3.39 -10.98 5.18
N ILE A 16 -3.22 -9.72 4.81
CA ILE A 16 -4.34 -8.80 4.56
C ILE A 16 -4.22 -8.25 3.14
N SER A 17 -5.25 -8.48 2.34
CA SER A 17 -5.39 -7.90 1.00
C SER A 17 -6.37 -6.74 1.04
N VAL A 18 -6.06 -5.67 0.29
CA VAL A 18 -6.90 -4.47 0.19
C VAL A 18 -7.46 -4.41 -1.22
N PHE A 19 -8.78 -4.20 -1.34
CA PHE A 19 -9.48 -4.06 -2.60
C PHE A 19 -10.32 -2.78 -2.62
N GLY A 20 -10.56 -2.25 -3.81
CA GLY A 20 -11.43 -1.10 -4.02
C GLY A 20 -10.78 0.26 -3.77
N GLY A 21 -9.46 0.33 -3.57
CA GLY A 21 -8.73 1.57 -3.41
C GLY A 21 -7.78 1.86 -4.55
N THR A 22 -7.44 3.12 -4.71
CA THR A 22 -6.39 3.58 -5.62
C THR A 22 -5.09 3.76 -4.87
N LYS A 23 -4.01 3.22 -5.39
CA LYS A 23 -2.66 3.44 -4.86
C LYS A 23 -2.09 4.70 -5.50
N ARG A 24 -1.45 5.55 -4.69
CA ARG A 24 -0.74 6.71 -5.23
C ARG A 24 0.49 6.24 -5.99
N GLU A 25 0.66 6.75 -7.19
CA GLU A 25 1.82 6.51 -8.05
C GLU A 25 2.35 7.82 -8.62
N ILE A 26 3.61 7.82 -8.99
CA ILE A 26 4.20 8.94 -9.72
C ILE A 26 4.34 8.52 -11.18
N HIS A 27 3.61 9.21 -12.05
CA HIS A 27 3.68 8.98 -13.48
C HIS A 27 4.74 9.89 -14.12
N VAL A 28 5.66 9.28 -14.85
CA VAL A 28 6.68 9.98 -15.64
C VAL A 28 6.26 9.86 -17.11
N ASN A 29 5.58 10.87 -17.61
CA ASN A 29 5.07 10.92 -18.98
C ASN A 29 6.15 11.49 -19.89
N ILE A 30 6.73 10.64 -20.73
CA ILE A 30 7.87 10.99 -21.57
C ILE A 30 7.43 11.26 -22.99
N ASP A 31 7.90 12.38 -23.58
CA ASP A 31 7.65 12.75 -24.95
C ASP A 31 8.59 11.97 -25.91
N LYS A 32 7.98 11.16 -26.78
CA LYS A 32 8.69 10.33 -27.75
C LYS A 32 9.60 11.13 -28.71
N ASN A 33 9.19 12.35 -29.09
CA ASN A 33 9.98 13.18 -30.01
C ASN A 33 11.20 13.76 -29.26
N LYS A 34 11.04 14.14 -28.01
CA LYS A 34 12.14 14.67 -27.20
C LYS A 34 13.18 13.59 -26.91
N ILE A 35 12.76 12.35 -26.59
CA ILE A 35 13.71 11.24 -26.41
C ILE A 35 14.55 11.02 -27.67
N ARG A 36 13.90 11.01 -28.84
CA ARG A 36 14.60 10.81 -30.12
C ARG A 36 15.61 11.91 -30.42
N LYS A 37 15.29 13.18 -30.12
CA LYS A 37 16.21 14.32 -30.30
C LYS A 37 17.50 14.17 -29.49
N HIS A 38 17.47 13.44 -28.40
CA HIS A 38 18.60 13.24 -27.52
C HIS A 38 19.21 11.84 -27.64
N ASP A 39 18.87 11.08 -28.69
CA ASP A 39 19.35 9.71 -28.97
C ASP A 39 19.21 8.76 -27.78
N MET A 40 18.08 8.90 -27.05
CA MET A 40 17.77 8.08 -25.88
C MET A 40 16.66 7.07 -26.16
N THR A 41 16.66 6.00 -25.36
CA THR A 41 15.57 5.01 -25.31
C THR A 41 14.79 5.14 -24.02
N LEU A 42 13.51 4.75 -24.03
CA LEU A 42 12.68 4.73 -22.84
C LEU A 42 13.30 3.85 -21.73
N THR A 43 13.87 2.71 -22.12
CA THR A 43 14.53 1.78 -21.20
C THR A 43 15.74 2.41 -20.52
N SER A 44 16.55 3.20 -21.26
CA SER A 44 17.72 3.88 -20.67
C SER A 44 17.28 4.95 -19.67
N VAL A 45 16.23 5.70 -19.98
CA VAL A 45 15.67 6.70 -19.05
C VAL A 45 15.12 6.05 -17.79
N ALA A 46 14.32 4.98 -17.94
CA ALA A 46 13.79 4.22 -16.80
C ALA A 46 14.91 3.64 -15.92
N GLY A 47 15.95 3.08 -16.54
CA GLY A 47 17.12 2.58 -15.81
C GLY A 47 17.85 3.66 -15.00
N LYS A 48 18.02 4.87 -15.56
CA LYS A 48 18.65 5.98 -14.84
C LYS A 48 17.80 6.50 -13.67
N ILE A 49 16.49 6.57 -13.84
CA ILE A 49 15.56 6.92 -12.75
C ILE A 49 15.63 5.86 -11.65
N ALA A 50 15.61 4.57 -12.01
CA ALA A 50 15.68 3.46 -11.06
C ALA A 50 16.99 3.47 -10.26
N LEU A 51 18.12 3.71 -10.90
CA LEU A 51 19.42 3.82 -10.22
C LEU A 51 19.45 4.96 -9.21
N ASN A 52 18.83 6.10 -9.52
CA ASN A 52 18.72 7.24 -8.59
C ASN A 52 17.72 6.98 -7.44
N SER A 53 16.86 5.97 -7.54
CA SER A 53 15.89 5.59 -6.50
C SER A 53 16.36 4.43 -5.61
N THR A 54 17.57 3.91 -5.83
CA THR A 54 18.08 2.72 -5.15
C THR A 54 19.05 3.09 -4.03
N ASN A 55 18.87 2.48 -2.86
CA ASN A 55 19.82 2.56 -1.76
C ASN A 55 20.98 1.59 -2.04
N ILE A 56 22.15 2.14 -2.36
CA ILE A 56 23.35 1.35 -2.64
C ILE A 56 24.27 1.44 -1.44
N PRO A 57 24.68 0.31 -0.83
CA PRO A 57 25.73 0.32 0.18
C PRO A 57 27.05 0.69 -0.51
N ILE A 58 27.70 1.74 -0.03
CA ILE A 58 28.98 2.20 -0.59
C ILE A 58 30.15 1.43 0.03
N GLY A 59 30.01 1.03 1.30
CA GLY A 59 31.03 0.32 2.04
C GLY A 59 30.94 0.59 3.55
N HIS A 60 31.91 0.06 4.26
CA HIS A 60 32.11 0.29 5.68
C HIS A 60 33.54 0.72 5.96
N PHE A 61 33.70 1.50 7.00
CA PHE A 61 35.00 1.94 7.50
C PHE A 61 35.05 1.62 8.99
N SER A 62 36.08 0.82 9.36
CA SER A 62 36.31 0.45 10.75
C SER A 62 37.29 1.44 11.38
N LYS A 63 36.86 2.11 12.46
CA LYS A 63 37.69 3.00 13.25
C LYS A 63 37.73 2.52 14.70
N GLY A 64 38.76 1.81 15.06
CA GLY A 64 38.89 1.20 16.38
C GLY A 64 37.82 0.12 16.62
N ALA A 65 37.02 0.28 17.69
CA ALA A 65 35.90 -0.63 18.02
C ALA A 65 34.56 -0.29 17.33
N SER A 66 34.55 0.70 16.46
CA SER A 66 33.33 1.16 15.79
C SER A 66 33.39 0.92 14.30
N ASP A 67 32.35 0.25 13.74
CA ASP A 67 32.13 0.11 12.30
C ASP A 67 31.09 1.12 11.82
N ILE A 68 31.50 1.96 10.86
CA ILE A 68 30.64 2.96 10.25
C ILE A 68 30.29 2.50 8.83
N SER A 69 29.00 2.23 8.59
CA SER A 69 28.46 1.88 7.28
C SER A 69 28.04 3.12 6.51
N PHE A 70 28.48 3.24 5.28
CA PHE A 70 28.03 4.27 4.34
C PHE A 70 27.08 3.68 3.32
N ARG A 71 25.96 4.35 3.08
CA ARG A 71 25.01 4.02 2.02
C ARG A 71 24.48 5.28 1.36
N THR A 72 24.20 5.24 0.07
CA THR A 72 23.40 6.27 -0.58
C THR A 72 21.93 6.10 -0.17
N ILE A 73 21.25 7.22 0.07
CA ILE A 73 19.79 7.23 0.27
C ILE A 73 19.18 7.69 -1.04
N GLY A 74 18.72 6.72 -1.85
CA GLY A 74 18.14 6.95 -3.18
C GLY A 74 16.62 7.15 -3.19
N GLU A 75 15.97 7.34 -2.03
CA GLU A 75 14.52 7.56 -2.00
C GLU A 75 14.14 8.98 -2.45
N PHE A 76 13.33 9.07 -3.49
CA PHE A 76 12.73 10.35 -3.89
C PHE A 76 11.69 10.80 -2.88
N ARG A 77 11.87 12.00 -2.34
CA ARG A 77 10.96 12.62 -1.35
C ARG A 77 9.98 13.60 -1.99
N SER A 78 10.21 14.02 -3.22
CA SER A 78 9.37 14.96 -3.94
C SER A 78 9.37 14.70 -5.44
N ILE A 79 8.29 15.12 -6.12
CA ILE A 79 8.15 15.07 -7.57
C ILE A 79 9.29 15.87 -8.25
N LYS A 80 9.69 16.99 -7.63
CA LYS A 80 10.77 17.82 -8.13
C LYS A 80 12.09 17.06 -8.24
N GLN A 81 12.42 16.23 -7.25
CA GLN A 81 13.66 15.43 -7.30
C GLN A 81 13.66 14.46 -8.49
N ILE A 82 12.50 13.86 -8.81
CA ILE A 82 12.37 12.98 -9.99
C ILE A 82 12.49 13.80 -11.27
N SER A 83 11.88 14.98 -11.33
CA SER A 83 11.94 15.89 -12.49
C SER A 83 13.37 16.36 -12.78
N ASP A 84 14.18 16.56 -11.76
CA ASP A 84 15.56 17.05 -11.86
C ASP A 84 16.61 15.92 -12.03
N VAL A 85 16.18 14.65 -12.12
CA VAL A 85 17.10 13.53 -12.43
C VAL A 85 17.73 13.74 -13.81
N VAL A 86 19.06 13.72 -13.85
CA VAL A 86 19.83 13.78 -15.10
C VAL A 86 19.77 12.43 -15.80
N VAL A 87 19.27 12.43 -17.03
CA VAL A 87 19.07 11.22 -17.85
C VAL A 87 20.04 11.14 -19.02
N ASN A 88 20.65 12.26 -19.43
CA ASN A 88 21.67 12.31 -20.48
C ASN A 88 22.51 13.59 -20.38
N PHE A 89 23.55 13.67 -21.20
CA PHE A 89 24.34 14.87 -21.45
C PHE A 89 24.39 15.12 -22.96
N VAL A 90 24.34 16.37 -23.40
CA VAL A 90 24.40 16.76 -24.79
C VAL A 90 25.46 17.84 -24.99
N GLY A 91 26.20 17.78 -26.12
CA GLY A 91 27.28 18.72 -26.43
C GLY A 91 28.36 18.75 -25.36
N ASN A 92 28.73 19.95 -24.89
CA ASN A 92 29.76 20.14 -23.86
C ASN A 92 29.19 19.92 -22.45
N ASP A 93 28.79 18.68 -22.14
CA ASP A 93 28.31 18.24 -20.82
C ASP A 93 27.07 18.99 -20.30
N ILE A 94 26.17 19.44 -21.19
CA ILE A 94 24.89 20.04 -20.79
C ILE A 94 23.97 18.91 -20.32
N PRO A 95 23.54 18.91 -19.04
CA PRO A 95 22.69 17.85 -18.50
C PRO A 95 21.27 17.94 -19.09
N VAL A 96 20.75 16.83 -19.55
CA VAL A 96 19.35 16.63 -19.93
C VAL A 96 18.65 15.95 -18.78
N THR A 97 17.60 16.57 -18.26
CA THR A 97 16.84 16.07 -17.11
C THR A 97 15.50 15.49 -17.53
N VAL A 98 14.82 14.80 -16.61
CA VAL A 98 13.50 14.22 -16.88
C VAL A 98 12.49 15.30 -17.31
N LYS A 99 12.52 16.51 -16.71
CA LYS A 99 11.63 17.62 -17.11
C LYS A 99 11.86 18.12 -18.53
N ASP A 100 13.06 17.96 -19.08
CA ASP A 100 13.36 18.38 -20.45
C ASP A 100 12.73 17.44 -21.48
N ILE A 101 12.60 16.15 -21.13
CA ILE A 101 12.08 15.10 -22.02
C ILE A 101 10.64 14.71 -21.72
N GLY A 102 10.07 15.14 -20.59
CA GLY A 102 8.72 14.72 -20.19
C GLY A 102 8.14 15.54 -19.06
N LYS A 103 7.10 15.01 -18.45
CA LYS A 103 6.37 15.60 -17.32
C LYS A 103 6.24 14.57 -16.20
N VAL A 104 6.47 14.99 -14.97
CA VAL A 104 6.27 14.16 -13.78
C VAL A 104 5.03 14.61 -13.04
N GLU A 105 4.10 13.72 -12.80
CA GLU A 105 2.81 14.01 -12.21
C GLU A 105 2.51 13.07 -11.04
N ASP A 106 1.86 13.60 -10.00
CA ASP A 106 1.26 12.81 -8.95
C ASP A 106 -0.04 12.23 -9.48
N ALA A 107 -0.12 10.93 -9.54
CA ALA A 107 -1.24 10.21 -10.10
C ALA A 107 -1.68 9.06 -9.19
N THR A 108 -2.69 8.37 -9.58
CA THR A 108 -3.15 7.15 -8.95
C THR A 108 -3.05 5.99 -9.91
N GLU A 109 -2.76 4.81 -9.38
CA GLU A 109 -2.81 3.56 -10.14
C GLU A 109 -4.18 3.43 -10.84
N GLU A 110 -4.18 2.92 -12.06
CA GLU A 110 -5.42 2.57 -12.75
C GLU A 110 -6.23 1.60 -11.90
N THR A 111 -7.47 1.97 -11.59
CA THR A 111 -8.32 1.19 -10.69
C THR A 111 -9.02 0.08 -11.45
N TYR A 112 -8.59 -1.15 -11.24
CA TYR A 112 -9.24 -2.34 -11.82
C TYR A 112 -10.36 -2.92 -10.94
N THR A 113 -10.43 -2.53 -9.66
CA THR A 113 -11.42 -3.03 -8.71
C THR A 113 -12.02 -1.90 -7.90
N ILE A 114 -13.35 -1.82 -7.89
CA ILE A 114 -14.11 -0.87 -7.08
C ILE A 114 -14.86 -1.67 -6.01
N GLY A 115 -14.61 -1.38 -4.74
CA GLY A 115 -15.43 -1.87 -3.63
C GLY A 115 -16.66 -0.99 -3.48
N ARG A 116 -17.85 -1.57 -3.47
CA ARG A 116 -19.10 -0.87 -3.24
C ARG A 116 -19.96 -1.62 -2.23
N ILE A 117 -20.54 -0.88 -1.29
CA ILE A 117 -21.53 -1.42 -0.36
C ILE A 117 -22.87 -0.73 -0.60
N ASN A 118 -23.94 -1.52 -0.56
CA ASN A 118 -25.31 -1.03 -0.60
C ASN A 118 -25.93 -1.21 0.78
N VAL A 119 -26.26 -0.13 1.43
CA VAL A 119 -26.92 -0.13 2.74
C VAL A 119 -28.35 0.35 2.57
N ARG A 120 -29.31 -0.34 3.20
CA ARG A 120 -30.70 0.12 3.26
C ARG A 120 -30.87 0.96 4.52
N GLU A 121 -31.11 2.25 4.36
CA GLU A 121 -31.44 3.20 5.42
C GLU A 121 -32.77 3.86 5.08
N ASP A 122 -33.71 3.90 6.01
CA ASP A 122 -35.06 4.51 5.86
C ASP A 122 -35.81 4.05 4.58
N GLY A 123 -35.69 2.78 4.24
CA GLY A 123 -36.32 2.20 3.06
C GLY A 123 -35.66 2.51 1.72
N LYS A 124 -34.62 3.36 1.72
CA LYS A 124 -33.80 3.70 0.53
C LYS A 124 -32.50 2.94 0.51
N ILE A 125 -32.05 2.58 -0.69
CA ILE A 125 -30.73 1.96 -0.88
C ILE A 125 -29.71 3.08 -1.11
N LYS A 126 -28.73 3.17 -0.21
CA LYS A 126 -27.59 4.07 -0.33
C LYS A 126 -26.38 3.27 -0.75
N SER A 127 -25.74 3.68 -1.84
CA SER A 127 -24.57 3.02 -2.43
C SER A 127 -23.34 3.86 -2.11
N GLU A 128 -22.34 3.26 -1.46
CA GLU A 128 -21.10 3.93 -1.07
C GLU A 128 -19.87 3.17 -1.59
N ASN A 129 -18.88 3.90 -2.05
CA ASN A 129 -17.58 3.31 -2.38
C ASN A 129 -16.82 3.03 -1.10
N ILE A 130 -16.30 1.82 -0.97
CA ILE A 130 -15.58 1.37 0.22
C ILE A 130 -14.25 0.73 -0.14
N LEU A 131 -13.35 0.69 0.85
CA LEU A 131 -12.18 -0.17 0.85
C LEU A 131 -12.53 -1.49 1.53
N ILE A 132 -12.23 -2.60 0.88
CA ILE A 132 -12.44 -3.94 1.42
C ILE A 132 -11.10 -4.47 1.92
N LEU A 133 -11.03 -4.83 3.18
CA LEU A 133 -9.89 -5.52 3.79
C LEU A 133 -10.24 -7.00 3.93
N ALA A 134 -9.64 -7.86 3.10
CA ALA A 134 -9.77 -9.29 3.25
C ALA A 134 -8.63 -9.82 4.13
N VAL A 135 -9.00 -10.35 5.29
CA VAL A 135 -8.06 -10.93 6.26
C VAL A 135 -8.02 -12.44 6.08
N TYR A 136 -6.82 -12.96 5.88
CA TYR A 136 -6.56 -14.40 5.74
C TYR A 136 -5.86 -14.92 6.98
N LYS A 137 -6.36 -16.03 7.51
CA LYS A 137 -5.75 -16.70 8.66
C LYS A 137 -4.56 -17.58 8.28
N GLN A 138 -3.72 -17.92 9.23
CA GLN A 138 -2.71 -18.95 9.10
C GLN A 138 -3.36 -20.34 9.07
N SER A 139 -2.71 -21.30 8.41
CA SER A 139 -3.14 -22.68 8.45
C SER A 139 -3.20 -23.21 9.88
N LYS A 140 -4.23 -24.03 10.19
CA LYS A 140 -4.46 -24.64 11.51
C LYS A 140 -4.79 -23.67 12.65
N SER A 141 -4.96 -22.38 12.39
CA SER A 141 -5.40 -21.41 13.39
C SER A 141 -6.91 -21.52 13.67
N ASN A 142 -7.31 -21.20 14.89
CA ASN A 142 -8.71 -21.24 15.31
C ASN A 142 -9.48 -20.03 14.76
N ASP A 143 -10.50 -20.30 13.94
CA ASP A 143 -11.31 -19.30 13.25
C ASP A 143 -12.05 -18.38 14.21
N VAL A 144 -12.63 -18.94 15.26
CA VAL A 144 -13.43 -18.20 16.25
C VAL A 144 -12.52 -17.24 17.03
N LYS A 145 -11.37 -17.74 17.53
CA LYS A 145 -10.42 -16.92 18.29
C LYS A 145 -9.90 -15.74 17.48
N ILE A 146 -9.57 -15.97 16.20
CA ILE A 146 -9.09 -14.92 15.32
C ILE A 146 -10.19 -13.89 15.03
N SER A 147 -11.41 -14.34 14.76
CA SER A 147 -12.56 -13.46 14.54
C SER A 147 -12.85 -12.58 15.76
N ASP A 148 -12.78 -13.14 16.97
CA ASP A 148 -12.96 -12.39 18.21
C ASP A 148 -11.87 -11.33 18.39
N SER A 149 -10.61 -11.72 18.18
CA SER A 149 -9.47 -10.80 18.26
C SER A 149 -9.55 -9.68 17.24
N LEU A 150 -9.98 -10.00 16.01
CA LEU A 150 -10.20 -9.02 14.96
C LEU A 150 -11.33 -8.04 15.32
N THR A 151 -12.44 -8.55 15.82
CA THR A 151 -13.59 -7.73 16.23
C THR A 151 -13.22 -6.79 17.37
N ALA A 152 -12.52 -7.29 18.37
CA ALA A 152 -12.03 -6.47 19.49
C ALA A 152 -11.08 -5.36 18.99
N LYS A 153 -10.15 -5.71 18.10
CA LYS A 153 -9.21 -4.73 17.53
C LYS A 153 -9.90 -3.70 16.63
N ILE A 154 -10.88 -4.10 15.83
CA ILE A 154 -11.70 -3.20 15.01
C ILE A 154 -12.43 -2.19 15.91
N ASN A 155 -13.02 -2.64 17.01
CA ASN A 155 -13.70 -1.75 17.96
C ASN A 155 -12.72 -0.75 18.61
N GLU A 156 -11.50 -1.19 18.96
CA GLU A 156 -10.43 -0.29 19.45
C GLU A 156 -10.06 0.76 18.41
N LEU A 157 -9.84 0.33 17.17
CA LEU A 157 -9.44 1.21 16.06
C LEU A 157 -10.54 2.22 15.71
N ASN A 158 -11.81 1.81 15.74
CA ASN A 158 -12.93 2.70 15.50
C ASN A 158 -13.09 3.78 16.58
N LYS A 159 -12.72 3.50 17.83
CA LYS A 159 -12.69 4.52 18.90
C LYS A 159 -11.61 5.58 18.67
N LYS A 160 -10.53 5.21 17.96
CA LYS A 160 -9.41 6.10 17.61
C LYS A 160 -9.58 6.75 16.23
N SER A 161 -10.64 6.45 15.50
CA SER A 161 -10.82 6.90 14.10
C SER A 161 -10.88 8.42 13.98
N ASP A 162 -11.38 9.13 14.98
CA ASP A 162 -11.51 10.59 14.97
C ASP A 162 -10.15 11.32 14.91
N SER A 163 -9.07 10.66 15.35
CA SER A 163 -7.70 11.17 15.25
C SER A 163 -7.06 10.92 13.88
N ILE A 164 -7.72 10.19 12.98
CA ILE A 164 -7.20 9.84 11.65
C ILE A 164 -7.88 10.70 10.59
N LYS A 165 -7.10 11.27 9.68
CA LYS A 165 -7.62 12.10 8.58
C LYS A 165 -8.69 11.34 7.79
N GLY A 166 -9.89 11.92 7.70
CA GLY A 166 -11.04 11.34 7.00
C GLY A 166 -11.92 10.46 7.86
N ASN A 167 -11.65 10.32 9.16
CA ASN A 167 -12.44 9.55 10.14
C ASN A 167 -12.94 8.18 9.60
N PRO A 168 -12.04 7.33 9.06
CA PRO A 168 -12.44 6.07 8.45
C PRO A 168 -12.91 5.08 9.52
N LYS A 169 -14.07 4.45 9.31
CA LYS A 169 -14.62 3.43 10.20
C LYS A 169 -14.55 2.05 9.56
N LEU A 170 -14.22 1.05 10.36
CA LEU A 170 -14.19 -0.35 9.97
C LEU A 170 -15.51 -1.02 10.36
N LYS A 171 -16.07 -1.79 9.43
CA LYS A 171 -17.26 -2.61 9.67
C LYS A 171 -16.99 -4.03 9.19
N VAL A 172 -17.30 -5.02 10.02
CA VAL A 172 -17.25 -6.43 9.59
C VAL A 172 -18.45 -6.68 8.66
N VAL A 173 -18.17 -7.08 7.43
CA VAL A 173 -19.20 -7.38 6.42
C VAL A 173 -19.42 -8.88 6.29
N LYS A 174 -18.35 -9.67 6.49
CA LYS A 174 -18.39 -11.13 6.42
C LYS A 174 -17.48 -11.71 7.50
N ASP A 175 -18.03 -12.58 8.33
CA ASP A 175 -17.28 -13.38 9.31
C ASP A 175 -17.35 -14.86 8.92
N ALA A 176 -16.19 -15.44 8.61
CA ALA A 176 -16.07 -16.85 8.26
C ALA A 176 -16.21 -17.78 9.49
N ALA A 177 -16.06 -17.26 10.71
CA ALA A 177 -16.25 -18.00 11.94
C ALA A 177 -17.73 -18.16 12.35
N TRP A 178 -18.64 -17.39 11.73
CA TRP A 178 -20.06 -17.44 12.09
C TRP A 178 -20.69 -18.84 11.97
N PRO A 179 -20.50 -19.63 10.89
CA PRO A 179 -21.05 -20.97 10.81
C PRO A 179 -20.46 -21.92 11.87
N VAL A 180 -19.19 -21.74 12.22
CA VAL A 180 -18.52 -22.55 13.24
C VAL A 180 -19.13 -22.27 14.62
N ARG A 181 -19.42 -21.01 14.95
CA ARG A 181 -20.08 -20.62 16.21
C ARG A 181 -21.46 -21.21 16.31
N ALA A 182 -22.27 -21.07 15.25
CA ALA A 182 -23.64 -21.62 15.22
C ALA A 182 -23.64 -23.13 15.46
N ASN A 183 -22.72 -23.88 14.80
CA ASN A 183 -22.61 -25.31 15.03
C ASN A 183 -22.18 -25.68 16.46
N ILE A 184 -21.28 -24.89 17.09
CA ILE A 184 -20.88 -25.14 18.49
C ILE A 184 -22.04 -24.88 19.43
N GLU A 185 -22.81 -23.82 19.23
CA GLU A 185 -24.01 -23.49 20.03
C GLU A 185 -25.07 -24.60 19.91
N ASP A 186 -25.37 -25.08 18.70
CA ASP A 186 -26.32 -26.17 18.46
C ASP A 186 -25.90 -27.47 19.17
N VAL A 187 -24.61 -27.85 19.04
CA VAL A 187 -24.07 -29.06 19.71
C VAL A 187 -24.14 -28.91 21.23
N THR A 188 -23.79 -27.73 21.75
CA THR A 188 -23.82 -27.46 23.20
C THR A 188 -25.24 -27.53 23.74
N ALA A 189 -26.22 -26.94 23.04
CA ALA A 189 -27.63 -27.01 23.41
C ALA A 189 -28.12 -28.48 23.44
N THR A 190 -27.75 -29.28 22.43
CA THR A 190 -28.19 -30.70 22.34
C THR A 190 -27.58 -31.59 23.44
N ILE A 191 -26.41 -31.25 23.99
CA ILE A 191 -25.75 -32.03 25.04
C ILE A 191 -26.35 -31.72 26.43
N PHE A 192 -26.89 -30.54 26.63
CA PHE A 192 -27.43 -30.08 27.93
C PHE A 192 -28.98 -30.15 28.01
N GLU A 193 -29.67 -30.63 27.00
CA GLU A 193 -31.06 -31.10 27.06
C GLU A 193 -31.11 -32.58 27.42
#